data_91eda1e839b0da6039de863007a438a8
#
_entry.id   91eda1e839b0da6039de863007a438a8
#
_cell.length_a   1.000
_cell.length_b   1.000
_cell.length_c   1.000
_cell.angle_alpha   90.00
_cell.angle_beta   90.00
_cell.angle_gamma   90.00
#
_symmetry.space_group_name_H-M   'P 1'
#
loop_
_entity.id
_entity.type
_entity.pdbx_description
1 polymer ?
#
loop_
_entity_poly.entity_id
_entity_poly.type
_entity_poly.pdbx_seq_one_letter_code
_entity_poly.pdbx_strand_id
1 'polypeptide(L)'
;MSIVDDAIKSLNLGYEIEYCVVSLSNKDIIKYQEEFYNFLCNRLKNKKISPLESKEIEKRVYPQNTLQGAKSVVVILFPYFTTSHKKGNISYYCMGEDYHIAVTRNLRKISKYLSNICKDANFAIQTDNGNINEKFFAYNSGLAILGMNSLIISKIYGSYVNIGLIISDVELEEKLYTRQKCDECMRCFYCCPANAINKDFTIDSLRCSSFITQKKDELTDIEISTIKKTKKVFGCDICQEVCHLNNNVKKIPENYDIIRNIFLKDLDISNKQFRSKYIDRAFSFRGKSVLIRNISIINSEEEVE
;
A
#
# COMPACT_ATOMS: atom_id res chain seq x y z
N MET A 1 19.04 -1.85 23.14
CA MET A 1 18.53 -2.06 21.78
C MET A 1 17.27 -2.90 21.95
N SER A 2 16.13 -2.50 21.37
CA SER A 2 14.89 -3.22 21.64
C SER A 2 14.87 -4.59 20.93
N ILE A 3 14.09 -5.53 21.45
CA ILE A 3 13.95 -6.86 20.81
C ILE A 3 13.39 -6.74 19.38
N VAL A 4 12.64 -5.67 19.09
CA VAL A 4 12.11 -5.37 17.74
C VAL A 4 13.23 -4.91 16.81
N ASP A 5 14.19 -4.10 17.30
CA ASP A 5 15.40 -3.73 16.52
C ASP A 5 16.18 -4.97 16.08
N ASP A 6 16.41 -5.91 17.02
CA ASP A 6 17.15 -7.13 16.75
C ASP A 6 16.41 -8.04 15.77
N ALA A 7 15.08 -8.16 15.93
CA ALA A 7 14.23 -8.93 15.02
C ALA A 7 14.28 -8.37 13.58
N ILE A 8 14.23 -7.05 13.42
CA ILE A 8 14.30 -6.40 12.11
C ILE A 8 15.70 -6.56 11.49
N LYS A 9 16.77 -6.38 12.27
CA LYS A 9 18.15 -6.59 11.81
C LYS A 9 18.41 -8.03 11.37
N SER A 10 17.76 -9.00 12.01
CA SER A 10 17.89 -10.42 11.65
C SER A 10 17.41 -10.74 10.23
N LEU A 11 16.62 -9.87 9.59
CA LEU A 11 16.20 -10.03 8.20
C LEU A 11 17.36 -9.95 7.20
N ASN A 12 18.42 -9.20 7.53
CA ASN A 12 19.62 -8.99 6.71
C ASN A 12 19.30 -8.62 5.24
N LEU A 13 18.44 -7.61 5.03
CA LEU A 13 17.92 -7.25 3.70
C LEU A 13 18.89 -6.43 2.85
N GLY A 14 20.01 -5.97 3.40
CA GLY A 14 20.98 -5.11 2.70
C GLY A 14 20.53 -3.66 2.53
N TYR A 15 19.42 -3.26 3.16
CA TYR A 15 18.90 -1.89 3.20
C TYR A 15 18.24 -1.59 4.54
N GLU A 16 18.11 -0.30 4.85
CA GLU A 16 17.50 0.17 6.09
C GLU A 16 15.98 -0.06 6.10
N ILE A 17 15.45 -0.50 7.23
CA ILE A 17 14.00 -0.64 7.46
C ILE A 17 13.57 0.42 8.46
N GLU A 18 12.59 1.24 8.07
CA GLU A 18 11.91 2.18 8.97
C GLU A 18 10.76 1.45 9.68
N TYR A 19 10.68 1.62 10.99
CA TYR A 19 9.62 1.03 11.79
C TYR A 19 9.33 1.86 13.04
N CYS A 20 8.17 1.65 13.62
CA CYS A 20 7.81 2.14 14.94
C CYS A 20 7.12 1.04 15.74
N VAL A 21 6.97 1.28 17.03
CA VAL A 21 6.21 0.46 17.97
C VAL A 21 5.21 1.35 18.67
N VAL A 22 3.96 1.02 18.53
CA VAL A 22 2.83 1.77 19.10
C VAL A 22 2.27 1.00 20.29
N SER A 23 2.28 1.59 21.49
CA SER A 23 1.52 1.07 22.63
C SER A 23 0.04 1.41 22.45
N LEU A 24 -0.83 0.41 22.59
CA LEU A 24 -2.29 0.62 22.53
C LEU A 24 -2.86 1.25 23.81
N SER A 25 -2.03 1.44 24.85
CA SER A 25 -2.34 2.22 26.06
C SER A 25 -1.95 3.69 25.95
N ASN A 26 -1.25 4.09 24.87
CA ASN A 26 -0.84 5.48 24.63
C ASN A 26 -2.07 6.37 24.42
N LYS A 27 -2.19 7.43 25.24
CA LYS A 27 -3.36 8.32 25.27
C LYS A 27 -3.61 9.04 23.96
N ASP A 28 -2.55 9.45 23.26
CA ASP A 28 -2.69 10.14 21.97
C ASP A 28 -3.19 9.16 20.90
N ILE A 29 -2.69 7.93 20.90
CA ILE A 29 -3.14 6.89 19.99
C ILE A 29 -4.61 6.55 20.22
N ILE A 30 -5.03 6.39 21.47
CA ILE A 30 -6.45 6.16 21.83
C ILE A 30 -7.33 7.29 21.28
N LYS A 31 -6.93 8.54 21.53
CA LYS A 31 -7.65 9.72 21.00
C LYS A 31 -7.74 9.70 19.49
N TYR A 32 -6.62 9.41 18.79
CA TYR A 32 -6.62 9.34 17.32
C TYR A 32 -7.47 8.17 16.79
N GLN A 33 -7.55 7.05 17.51
CA GLN A 33 -8.44 5.94 17.14
C GLN A 33 -9.92 6.35 17.24
N GLU A 34 -10.33 7.07 18.28
CA GLU A 34 -11.69 7.59 18.42
C GLU A 34 -12.05 8.58 17.31
N GLU A 35 -11.14 9.52 17.00
CA GLU A 35 -11.32 10.47 15.90
C GLU A 35 -11.45 9.75 14.57
N PHE A 36 -10.61 8.74 14.31
CA PHE A 36 -10.62 7.97 13.08
C PHE A 36 -11.85 7.06 12.97
N TYR A 37 -12.30 6.48 14.06
CA TYR A 37 -13.55 5.72 14.12
C TYR A 37 -14.73 6.57 13.66
N ASN A 38 -14.88 7.76 14.25
CA ASN A 38 -15.92 8.72 13.90
C ASN A 38 -15.84 9.16 12.44
N PHE A 39 -14.64 9.41 11.95
CA PHE A 39 -14.39 9.73 10.54
C PHE A 39 -14.85 8.60 9.60
N LEU A 40 -14.51 7.35 9.90
CA LEU A 40 -14.91 6.20 9.10
C LEU A 40 -16.42 5.94 9.16
N CYS A 41 -17.05 6.09 10.33
CA CYS A 41 -18.51 5.99 10.48
C CYS A 41 -19.22 7.03 9.59
N ASN A 42 -18.72 8.26 9.57
CA ASN A 42 -19.25 9.31 8.73
C ASN A 42 -19.07 8.98 7.22
N ARG A 43 -17.91 8.45 6.82
CA ARG A 43 -17.68 8.00 5.43
C ARG A 43 -18.61 6.86 5.05
N LEU A 44 -18.85 5.91 5.94
CA LEU A 44 -19.78 4.79 5.69
C LEU A 44 -21.20 5.30 5.51
N LYS A 45 -21.68 6.17 6.39
CA LYS A 45 -23.00 6.81 6.31
C LYS A 45 -23.19 7.56 4.98
N ASN A 46 -22.18 8.24 4.51
CA ASN A 46 -22.18 9.01 3.26
C ASN A 46 -21.80 8.19 2.01
N LYS A 47 -21.71 6.86 2.10
CA LYS A 47 -21.37 5.94 0.99
C LYS A 47 -20.00 6.27 0.33
N LYS A 48 -19.03 6.78 1.11
CA LYS A 48 -17.69 7.17 0.64
C LYS A 48 -16.61 6.12 0.96
N ILE A 49 -17.00 4.91 1.35
CA ILE A 49 -16.08 3.78 1.56
C ILE A 49 -15.96 3.00 0.25
N SER A 50 -14.73 2.69 -0.13
CA SER A 50 -14.43 1.89 -1.31
C SER A 50 -15.02 0.47 -1.18
N PRO A 51 -15.44 -0.16 -2.29
CA PRO A 51 -15.80 -1.58 -2.28
C PRO A 51 -14.64 -2.51 -1.89
N LEU A 52 -13.39 -2.04 -1.97
CA LEU A 52 -12.20 -2.78 -1.55
C LEU A 52 -11.91 -2.64 -0.05
N GLU A 53 -12.60 -1.74 0.64
CA GLU A 53 -12.41 -1.50 2.07
C GLU A 53 -13.43 -2.29 2.90
N SER A 54 -13.00 -2.84 4.05
CA SER A 54 -13.91 -3.46 5.01
C SER A 54 -14.92 -2.44 5.53
N LYS A 55 -16.20 -2.86 5.65
CA LYS A 55 -17.26 -2.06 6.28
C LYS A 55 -17.32 -2.24 7.79
N GLU A 56 -16.57 -3.17 8.34
CA GLU A 56 -16.48 -3.43 9.78
C GLU A 56 -15.52 -2.40 10.42
N ILE A 57 -16.05 -1.19 10.70
CA ILE A 57 -15.26 -0.03 11.10
C ILE A 57 -14.43 -0.31 12.37
N GLU A 58 -14.98 -1.02 13.35
CA GLU A 58 -14.26 -1.36 14.58
C GLU A 58 -13.01 -2.20 14.30
N LYS A 59 -13.08 -3.17 13.40
CA LYS A 59 -11.93 -3.99 13.02
C LYS A 59 -10.85 -3.17 12.31
N ARG A 60 -11.25 -2.08 11.64
CA ARG A 60 -10.30 -1.18 10.94
C ARG A 60 -9.51 -0.29 11.89
N VAL A 61 -10.05 -0.05 13.09
CA VAL A 61 -9.50 0.91 14.06
C VAL A 61 -8.84 0.24 15.22
N TYR A 62 -9.45 -0.84 15.76
CA TYR A 62 -9.05 -1.45 17.02
C TYR A 62 -8.37 -2.81 16.80
N PRO A 63 -7.04 -2.91 17.00
CA PRO A 63 -6.27 -4.15 16.86
C PRO A 63 -6.75 -5.30 17.73
N GLN A 64 -7.42 -5.00 18.86
CA GLN A 64 -8.01 -5.99 19.76
C GLN A 64 -9.06 -6.86 19.07
N ASN A 65 -9.68 -6.38 17.99
CA ASN A 65 -10.60 -7.16 17.16
C ASN A 65 -9.88 -8.13 16.19
N THR A 66 -8.58 -8.01 16.05
CA THR A 66 -7.73 -8.94 15.25
C THR A 66 -6.98 -9.91 16.17
N LEU A 67 -6.47 -9.42 17.30
CA LEU A 67 -5.81 -10.22 18.32
C LEU A 67 -6.37 -9.83 19.69
N GLN A 68 -7.09 -10.76 20.33
CA GLN A 68 -7.61 -10.55 21.68
C GLN A 68 -6.47 -10.25 22.65
N GLY A 69 -6.62 -9.22 23.48
CA GLY A 69 -5.59 -8.80 24.41
C GLY A 69 -4.43 -8.04 23.77
N ALA A 70 -4.55 -7.58 22.51
CA ALA A 70 -3.52 -6.78 21.85
C ALA A 70 -3.11 -5.57 22.69
N LYS A 71 -1.81 -5.36 22.86
CA LYS A 71 -1.18 -4.27 23.62
C LYS A 71 -0.28 -3.39 22.79
N SER A 72 0.36 -3.96 21.74
CA SER A 72 1.30 -3.23 20.89
C SER A 72 1.07 -3.52 19.41
N VAL A 73 1.41 -2.55 18.57
CA VAL A 73 1.46 -2.68 17.11
C VAL A 73 2.83 -2.25 16.62
N VAL A 74 3.56 -3.15 15.98
CA VAL A 74 4.79 -2.82 15.24
C VAL A 74 4.39 -2.48 13.82
N VAL A 75 4.71 -1.29 13.36
CA VAL A 75 4.47 -0.82 11.99
C VAL A 75 5.81 -0.78 11.26
N ILE A 76 5.88 -1.40 10.10
CA ILE A 76 7.11 -1.55 9.34
C ILE A 76 6.89 -1.09 7.90
N LEU A 77 7.79 -0.25 7.39
CA LEU A 77 7.79 0.20 6.01
C LEU A 77 8.77 -0.65 5.18
N PHE A 78 8.25 -1.34 4.18
CA PHE A 78 9.03 -2.16 3.25
C PHE A 78 9.16 -1.43 1.91
N PRO A 79 10.33 -0.85 1.60
CA PRO A 79 10.55 -0.19 0.31
C PRO A 79 10.55 -1.21 -0.83
N TYR A 80 10.08 -0.77 -2.01
CA TYR A 80 10.04 -1.61 -3.20
C TYR A 80 10.75 -1.00 -4.43
N PHE A 81 11.18 0.26 -4.36
CA PHE A 81 11.71 0.97 -5.51
C PHE A 81 13.20 0.71 -5.72
N THR A 82 13.56 0.15 -6.88
CA THR A 82 14.94 -0.19 -7.27
C THR A 82 15.42 0.69 -8.42
N THR A 83 16.68 0.55 -8.83
CA THR A 83 17.23 1.25 -10.01
C THR A 83 16.56 0.84 -11.32
N SER A 84 16.03 -0.38 -11.41
CA SER A 84 15.32 -0.89 -12.58
C SER A 84 13.88 -0.42 -12.71
N HIS A 85 13.30 0.20 -11.67
CA HIS A 85 11.99 0.81 -11.78
C HIS A 85 12.08 2.05 -12.67
N LYS A 86 11.46 1.94 -13.84
CA LYS A 86 11.33 3.02 -14.84
C LYS A 86 9.88 3.07 -15.32
N LYS A 87 9.47 4.18 -15.93
CA LYS A 87 8.13 4.30 -16.49
C LYS A 87 7.80 3.11 -17.41
N GLY A 88 6.60 2.59 -17.24
CA GLY A 88 6.04 1.49 -18.00
C GLY A 88 4.52 1.57 -17.99
N ASN A 89 3.86 0.58 -18.56
CA ASN A 89 2.40 0.55 -18.62
C ASN A 89 1.74 -0.09 -17.38
N ILE A 90 2.52 -0.58 -16.42
CA ILE A 90 2.02 -0.97 -15.10
C ILE A 90 2.63 -0.11 -14.00
N SER A 91 1.97 -0.06 -12.83
CA SER A 91 2.42 0.74 -11.68
C SER A 91 3.66 0.14 -11.03
N TYR A 92 4.52 0.98 -10.45
CA TYR A 92 5.79 0.58 -9.84
C TYR A 92 5.63 -0.52 -8.78
N TYR A 93 4.60 -0.44 -7.92
CA TYR A 93 4.40 -1.40 -6.83
C TYR A 93 4.13 -2.84 -7.30
N CYS A 94 3.72 -3.03 -8.55
CA CYS A 94 3.41 -4.34 -9.12
C CYS A 94 4.43 -4.83 -10.16
N MET A 95 5.53 -4.08 -10.38
CA MET A 95 6.58 -4.47 -11.32
C MET A 95 7.44 -5.62 -10.81
N GLY A 96 7.64 -5.73 -9.51
CA GLY A 96 8.43 -6.78 -8.85
C GLY A 96 7.59 -7.95 -8.35
N GLU A 97 8.10 -8.64 -7.33
CA GLU A 97 7.35 -9.66 -6.60
C GLU A 97 6.09 -9.06 -5.97
N ASP A 98 5.02 -9.83 -5.89
CA ASP A 98 3.81 -9.41 -5.18
C ASP A 98 4.14 -9.05 -3.73
N TYR A 99 3.89 -7.80 -3.38
CA TYR A 99 4.21 -7.28 -2.06
C TYR A 99 3.48 -8.02 -0.93
N HIS A 100 2.32 -8.58 -1.19
CA HIS A 100 1.63 -9.43 -0.21
C HIS A 100 2.50 -10.63 0.16
N ILE A 101 3.19 -11.23 -0.80
CA ILE A 101 4.10 -12.36 -0.59
C ILE A 101 5.36 -11.89 0.11
N ALA A 102 6.01 -10.86 -0.43
CA ALA A 102 7.30 -10.35 0.05
C ALA A 102 7.20 -9.82 1.49
N VAL A 103 6.21 -8.96 1.77
CA VAL A 103 6.01 -8.37 3.10
C VAL A 103 5.60 -9.45 4.11
N THR A 104 4.62 -10.28 3.77
CA THR A 104 4.16 -11.37 4.67
C THR A 104 5.31 -12.32 5.04
N ARG A 105 6.19 -12.67 4.08
CA ARG A 105 7.37 -13.49 4.33
C ARG A 105 8.30 -12.85 5.37
N ASN A 106 8.55 -11.56 5.27
CA ASN A 106 9.39 -10.83 6.22
C ASN A 106 8.72 -10.65 7.57
N LEU A 107 7.43 -10.33 7.61
CA LEU A 107 6.66 -10.26 8.87
C LEU A 107 6.65 -11.58 9.62
N ARG A 108 6.52 -12.72 8.93
CA ARG A 108 6.61 -14.06 9.54
C ARG A 108 7.97 -14.32 10.17
N LYS A 109 9.07 -13.88 9.53
CA LYS A 109 10.43 -14.03 10.11
C LYS A 109 10.56 -13.21 11.38
N ILE A 110 10.12 -11.93 11.36
CA ILE A 110 10.15 -11.05 12.54
C ILE A 110 9.28 -11.63 13.66
N SER A 111 8.03 -12.00 13.36
CA SER A 111 7.11 -12.58 14.33
C SER A 111 7.66 -13.86 14.96
N LYS A 112 8.28 -14.74 14.16
CA LYS A 112 8.95 -15.94 14.68
C LYS A 112 10.12 -15.60 15.60
N TYR A 113 10.93 -14.59 15.25
CA TYR A 113 12.02 -14.13 16.11
C TYR A 113 11.47 -13.63 17.46
N LEU A 114 10.45 -12.79 17.44
CA LEU A 114 9.80 -12.26 18.65
C LEU A 114 9.18 -13.37 19.51
N SER A 115 8.53 -14.36 18.90
CA SER A 115 7.95 -15.53 19.61
C SER A 115 9.00 -16.40 20.29
N ASN A 116 10.21 -16.45 19.78
CA ASN A 116 11.32 -17.19 20.43
C ASN A 116 11.80 -16.51 21.73
N ILE A 117 11.65 -15.19 21.83
CA ILE A 117 12.04 -14.39 23.00
C ILE A 117 10.85 -14.28 23.99
N CYS A 118 9.69 -13.92 23.47
CA CYS A 118 8.45 -13.77 24.23
C CYS A 118 7.61 -15.04 24.10
N LYS A 119 7.96 -16.11 24.83
CA LYS A 119 7.42 -17.47 24.61
C LYS A 119 5.91 -17.59 24.81
N ASP A 120 5.32 -16.76 25.68
CA ASP A 120 3.88 -16.77 26.00
C ASP A 120 3.10 -15.71 25.21
N ALA A 121 3.73 -15.04 24.26
CA ALA A 121 3.13 -13.98 23.47
C ALA A 121 2.52 -14.50 22.17
N ASN A 122 1.37 -13.93 21.82
CA ASN A 122 0.74 -14.13 20.53
C ASN A 122 1.02 -12.95 19.60
N PHE A 123 1.27 -13.25 18.33
CA PHE A 123 1.54 -12.27 17.29
C PHE A 123 0.64 -12.53 16.08
N ALA A 124 -0.11 -11.51 15.65
CA ALA A 124 -0.83 -11.51 14.39
C ALA A 124 -0.11 -10.60 13.39
N ILE A 125 -0.03 -11.02 12.14
CA ILE A 125 0.62 -10.25 11.06
C ILE A 125 -0.41 -9.80 10.04
N GLN A 126 -0.20 -8.62 9.46
CA GLN A 126 -1.06 -8.07 8.41
C GLN A 126 -0.24 -7.33 7.36
N THR A 127 -0.65 -7.45 6.11
CA THR A 127 -0.26 -6.57 5.00
C THR A 127 -1.43 -6.45 4.04
N ASP A 128 -1.91 -5.24 3.80
CA ASP A 128 -3.00 -4.82 2.88
C ASP A 128 -4.34 -5.57 3.09
N ASN A 129 -4.36 -6.88 2.93
CA ASN A 129 -5.58 -7.71 2.99
C ASN A 129 -6.16 -7.92 4.40
N GLY A 130 -5.67 -7.23 5.41
CA GLY A 130 -6.20 -7.31 6.77
C GLY A 130 -7.33 -6.32 7.04
N ASN A 131 -7.90 -6.42 8.24
CA ASN A 131 -8.97 -5.51 8.65
C ASN A 131 -8.45 -4.14 9.10
N ILE A 132 -7.28 -4.08 9.74
CA ILE A 132 -6.73 -2.86 10.36
C ILE A 132 -6.28 -1.89 9.27
N ASN A 133 -6.58 -0.60 9.47
CA ASN A 133 -6.06 0.45 8.60
C ASN A 133 -4.58 0.73 8.90
N GLU A 134 -3.69 0.18 8.08
CA GLU A 134 -2.23 0.28 8.24
C GLU A 134 -1.72 1.72 8.17
N LYS A 135 -2.29 2.53 7.26
CA LYS A 135 -1.92 3.94 7.11
C LYS A 135 -2.22 4.75 8.35
N PHE A 136 -3.28 4.40 9.08
CA PHE A 136 -3.63 5.04 10.35
C PHE A 136 -2.46 4.93 11.33
N PHE A 137 -1.92 3.73 11.54
CA PHE A 137 -0.83 3.50 12.47
C PHE A 137 0.48 4.12 11.98
N ALA A 138 0.81 3.99 10.68
CA ALA A 138 2.02 4.59 10.10
C ALA A 138 2.05 6.13 10.23
N TYR A 139 0.90 6.79 10.07
CA TYR A 139 0.80 8.24 10.20
C TYR A 139 0.75 8.70 11.66
N ASN A 140 -0.11 8.10 12.49
CA ASN A 140 -0.33 8.58 13.85
C ASN A 140 0.82 8.25 14.80
N SER A 141 1.65 7.26 14.49
CA SER A 141 2.94 7.02 15.16
C SER A 141 4.04 7.99 14.75
N GLY A 142 3.81 8.82 13.74
CA GLY A 142 4.82 9.70 13.15
C GLY A 142 5.91 9.00 12.33
N LEU A 143 5.77 7.69 12.09
CA LEU A 143 6.72 6.92 11.29
C LEU A 143 6.83 7.48 9.87
N ALA A 144 5.70 7.89 9.30
CA ALA A 144 5.63 8.41 7.95
C ALA A 144 4.78 9.67 7.85
N ILE A 145 5.02 10.45 6.81
CA ILE A 145 4.27 11.66 6.45
C ILE A 145 2.99 11.24 5.75
N LEU A 146 1.86 11.87 6.07
CA LEU A 146 0.63 11.71 5.28
C LEU A 146 0.63 12.67 4.10
N GLY A 147 0.62 12.14 2.89
CA GLY A 147 0.53 12.91 1.66
C GLY A 147 -0.90 13.35 1.33
N MET A 148 -1.05 14.49 0.65
CA MET A 148 -2.33 14.97 0.09
C MET A 148 -3.02 13.90 -0.78
N ASN A 149 -2.24 13.05 -1.47
CA ASN A 149 -2.72 11.92 -2.26
C ASN A 149 -3.13 10.70 -1.42
N SER A 150 -3.26 10.85 -0.09
CA SER A 150 -3.61 9.78 0.86
C SER A 150 -2.61 8.61 0.91
N LEU A 151 -1.38 8.82 0.41
CA LEU A 151 -0.30 7.84 0.57
C LEU A 151 0.55 8.16 1.79
N ILE A 152 1.16 7.12 2.33
CA ILE A 152 2.21 7.23 3.34
C ILE A 152 3.53 7.51 2.63
N ILE A 153 4.29 8.48 3.15
CA ILE A 153 5.56 8.94 2.59
C ILE A 153 6.65 8.73 3.64
N SER A 154 7.53 7.77 3.40
CA SER A 154 8.74 7.53 4.16
C SER A 154 9.72 8.69 3.99
N LYS A 155 10.49 9.00 5.03
CA LYS A 155 11.55 10.02 4.94
C LYS A 155 12.74 9.58 4.09
N ILE A 156 12.96 8.26 3.97
CA ILE A 156 14.07 7.65 3.25
C ILE A 156 13.67 7.26 1.82
N TYR A 157 12.49 6.65 1.66
CA TYR A 157 12.07 5.97 0.44
C TYR A 157 10.89 6.65 -0.26
N GLY A 158 10.44 7.81 0.23
CA GLY A 158 9.27 8.47 -0.31
C GLY A 158 8.00 7.63 -0.16
N SER A 159 7.09 7.74 -1.09
CA SER A 159 5.85 6.94 -1.09
C SER A 159 6.01 5.53 -1.69
N TYR A 160 7.23 5.13 -2.02
CA TYR A 160 7.54 3.81 -2.60
C TYR A 160 7.76 2.74 -1.54
N VAL A 161 6.82 2.64 -0.60
CA VAL A 161 6.82 1.70 0.52
C VAL A 161 5.49 0.96 0.64
N ASN A 162 5.55 -0.30 1.04
CA ASN A 162 4.41 -1.07 1.51
C ASN A 162 4.44 -1.12 3.03
N ILE A 163 3.27 -1.23 3.66
CA ILE A 163 3.15 -1.26 5.11
C ILE A 163 2.92 -2.70 5.56
N GLY A 164 3.63 -3.11 6.60
CA GLY A 164 3.36 -4.35 7.31
C GLY A 164 3.11 -4.08 8.78
N LEU A 165 2.19 -4.82 9.38
CA LEU A 165 1.87 -4.75 10.80
C LEU A 165 2.18 -6.07 11.51
N ILE A 166 2.67 -5.97 12.74
CA ILE A 166 2.68 -7.07 13.70
C ILE A 166 1.93 -6.59 14.94
N ILE A 167 0.82 -7.23 15.25
CA ILE A 167 0.01 -6.97 16.45
C ILE A 167 0.46 -7.95 17.53
N SER A 168 0.66 -7.50 18.75
CA SER A 168 1.15 -8.29 19.87
C SER A 168 0.26 -8.13 21.10
N ASP A 169 0.03 -9.22 21.84
CA ASP A 169 -0.65 -9.22 23.15
C ASP A 169 0.30 -8.94 24.32
N VAL A 170 1.60 -8.74 24.05
CA VAL A 170 2.55 -8.24 25.03
C VAL A 170 2.93 -6.79 24.74
N GLU A 171 3.29 -6.08 25.81
CA GLU A 171 3.81 -4.72 25.72
C GLU A 171 5.23 -4.79 25.18
N LEU A 172 5.45 -4.11 24.03
CA LEU A 172 6.76 -3.92 23.43
C LEU A 172 7.23 -2.49 23.71
N GLU A 173 8.55 -2.29 23.78
CA GLU A 173 9.13 -0.96 24.02
C GLU A 173 8.66 0.03 22.94
N GLU A 174 7.93 1.07 23.37
CA GLU A 174 7.34 2.06 22.47
C GLU A 174 8.41 2.86 21.74
N LYS A 175 8.18 3.09 20.45
CA LYS A 175 9.03 3.90 19.58
C LYS A 175 8.16 4.72 18.65
N LEU A 176 7.96 5.98 18.95
CA LEU A 176 7.15 6.92 18.19
C LEU A 176 8.01 8.05 17.62
N TYR A 177 7.45 8.75 16.65
CA TYR A 177 8.03 9.91 16.01
C TYR A 177 7.02 11.06 15.98
N THR A 178 7.47 12.25 15.55
CA THR A 178 6.59 13.39 15.37
C THR A 178 5.72 13.21 14.13
N ARG A 179 4.40 13.25 14.31
CA ARG A 179 3.39 13.16 13.25
C ARG A 179 3.47 14.36 12.31
N GLN A 180 3.50 14.11 11.02
CA GLN A 180 3.64 15.14 10.00
C GLN A 180 2.71 14.88 8.81
N LYS A 181 2.23 15.95 8.20
CA LYS A 181 1.60 15.96 6.87
C LYS A 181 2.56 16.56 5.86
N CYS A 182 2.32 16.34 4.56
CA CYS A 182 3.09 17.00 3.52
C CYS A 182 2.79 18.52 3.49
N ASP A 183 3.60 19.28 2.77
CA ASP A 183 3.55 20.74 2.63
C ASP A 183 2.40 21.27 1.75
N GLU A 184 1.48 20.42 1.35
CA GLU A 184 0.28 20.80 0.59
C GLU A 184 0.56 21.53 -0.74
N CYS A 185 1.67 21.20 -1.41
CA CYS A 185 2.06 21.84 -2.69
C CYS A 185 1.07 21.59 -3.85
N MET A 186 0.03 20.80 -3.66
CA MET A 186 -1.08 20.52 -4.56
C MET A 186 -0.71 19.86 -5.91
N ARG A 187 0.55 19.53 -6.18
CA ARG A 187 0.96 18.93 -7.48
C ARG A 187 0.19 17.63 -7.78
N CYS A 188 0.09 16.71 -6.81
CA CYS A 188 -0.65 15.46 -6.98
C CYS A 188 -2.15 15.71 -7.24
N PHE A 189 -2.74 16.74 -6.63
CA PHE A 189 -4.13 17.13 -6.84
C PHE A 189 -4.38 17.57 -8.28
N TYR A 190 -3.58 18.52 -8.79
CA TYR A 190 -3.77 19.06 -10.15
C TYR A 190 -3.37 18.06 -11.25
N CYS A 191 -2.41 17.18 -11.00
CA CYS A 191 -1.96 16.20 -11.98
C CYS A 191 -2.80 14.90 -11.98
N CYS A 192 -3.75 14.72 -11.06
CA CYS A 192 -4.57 13.52 -11.03
C CYS A 192 -5.52 13.46 -12.24
N PRO A 193 -5.35 12.52 -13.20
CA PRO A 193 -6.13 12.50 -14.43
C PRO A 193 -7.61 12.17 -14.21
N ALA A 194 -7.93 11.57 -13.07
CA ALA A 194 -9.27 11.19 -12.65
C ALA A 194 -9.90 12.16 -11.63
N ASN A 195 -9.19 13.22 -11.23
CA ASN A 195 -9.60 14.15 -10.17
C ASN A 195 -10.07 13.41 -8.90
N ALA A 196 -9.32 12.35 -8.50
CA ALA A 196 -9.69 11.48 -7.39
C ALA A 196 -9.19 12.00 -6.02
N ILE A 197 -8.28 12.97 -6.00
CA ILE A 197 -7.64 13.48 -4.78
C ILE A 197 -8.46 14.66 -4.25
N ASN A 198 -8.74 14.65 -2.94
CA ASN A 198 -9.42 15.73 -2.23
C ASN A 198 -8.40 16.60 -1.47
N LYS A 199 -8.82 17.82 -1.10
CA LYS A 199 -7.97 18.76 -0.34
C LYS A 199 -7.87 18.44 1.16
N ASP A 200 -8.58 17.43 1.62
CA ASP A 200 -8.64 16.97 3.02
C ASP A 200 -7.78 15.73 3.30
N PHE A 201 -6.79 15.44 2.45
CA PHE A 201 -5.93 14.25 2.51
C PHE A 201 -6.66 12.92 2.29
N THR A 202 -7.87 12.96 1.72
CA THR A 202 -8.61 11.78 1.31
C THR A 202 -8.62 11.63 -0.21
N ILE A 203 -9.01 10.44 -0.67
CA ILE A 203 -9.27 10.19 -2.09
C ILE A 203 -10.68 9.64 -2.29
N ASP A 204 -11.27 9.95 -3.44
CA ASP A 204 -12.36 9.19 -4.01
C ASP A 204 -11.77 7.96 -4.72
N SER A 205 -11.71 6.85 -4.01
CA SER A 205 -11.09 5.63 -4.50
C SER A 205 -11.80 5.04 -5.73
N LEU A 206 -13.10 5.28 -5.90
CA LEU A 206 -13.85 4.82 -7.08
C LEU A 206 -13.43 5.53 -8.36
N ARG A 207 -12.96 6.77 -8.24
CA ARG A 207 -12.44 7.57 -9.36
C ARG A 207 -10.96 7.34 -9.62
N CYS A 208 -10.23 6.75 -8.65
CA CYS A 208 -8.79 6.54 -8.78
C CYS A 208 -8.46 5.62 -9.97
N SER A 209 -7.57 6.06 -10.85
CA SER A 209 -7.14 5.25 -12.00
C SER A 209 -6.58 3.88 -11.58
N SER A 210 -5.90 3.80 -10.42
CA SER A 210 -5.43 2.52 -9.89
C SER A 210 -6.59 1.56 -9.60
N PHE A 211 -7.72 2.04 -9.11
CA PHE A 211 -8.93 1.22 -8.92
C PHE A 211 -9.59 0.89 -10.26
N ILE A 212 -9.75 1.89 -11.15
CA ILE A 212 -10.41 1.74 -12.45
C ILE A 212 -9.74 0.65 -13.28
N THR A 213 -8.41 0.62 -13.34
CA THR A 213 -7.65 -0.40 -14.08
C THR A 213 -7.86 -1.82 -13.55
N GLN A 214 -8.39 -1.98 -12.33
CA GLN A 214 -8.62 -3.25 -11.66
C GLN A 214 -10.09 -3.71 -11.66
N LYS A 215 -11.03 -2.87 -12.10
CA LYS A 215 -12.46 -3.24 -12.18
C LYS A 215 -12.66 -4.42 -13.13
N LYS A 216 -13.52 -5.35 -12.73
CA LYS A 216 -14.00 -6.45 -13.59
C LYS A 216 -15.27 -6.10 -14.35
N ASP A 217 -16.06 -5.19 -13.79
CA ASP A 217 -17.32 -4.74 -14.36
C ASP A 217 -17.08 -3.88 -15.60
N GLU A 218 -18.11 -3.62 -16.37
CA GLU A 218 -18.09 -2.68 -17.48
C GLU A 218 -17.59 -1.31 -17.04
N LEU A 219 -16.83 -0.67 -17.90
CA LEU A 219 -16.30 0.66 -17.66
C LEU A 219 -17.20 1.72 -18.30
N THR A 220 -17.41 2.80 -17.59
CA THR A 220 -18.05 4.00 -18.13
C THR A 220 -17.10 4.73 -19.10
N ASP A 221 -17.64 5.62 -19.95
CA ASP A 221 -16.83 6.45 -20.87
C ASP A 221 -15.76 7.29 -20.13
N ILE A 222 -16.09 7.78 -18.92
CA ILE A 222 -15.15 8.52 -18.08
C ILE A 222 -13.98 7.62 -17.63
N GLU A 223 -14.26 6.38 -17.25
CA GLU A 223 -13.25 5.42 -16.82
C GLU A 223 -12.38 4.97 -18.02
N ILE A 224 -12.97 4.74 -19.18
CA ILE A 224 -12.26 4.47 -20.45
C ILE A 224 -11.34 5.65 -20.78
N SER A 225 -11.84 6.88 -20.77
CA SER A 225 -11.05 8.09 -20.99
C SER A 225 -9.90 8.21 -19.97
N THR A 226 -10.12 7.80 -18.70
CA THR A 226 -9.08 7.81 -17.68
C THR A 226 -7.96 6.81 -17.99
N ILE A 227 -8.28 5.60 -18.45
CA ILE A 227 -7.28 4.59 -18.87
C ILE A 227 -6.47 5.13 -20.04
N LYS A 228 -7.13 5.69 -21.06
CA LYS A 228 -6.48 6.32 -22.22
C LYS A 228 -5.49 7.40 -21.80
N LYS A 229 -5.91 8.35 -20.96
CA LYS A 229 -5.05 9.44 -20.47
C LYS A 229 -3.83 8.94 -19.68
N THR A 230 -3.97 7.90 -18.88
CA THR A 230 -2.88 7.39 -18.04
C THR A 230 -1.95 6.44 -18.79
N LYS A 231 -2.42 5.82 -19.88
CA LYS A 231 -1.73 4.73 -20.60
C LYS A 231 -1.26 3.60 -19.68
N LYS A 232 -1.99 3.37 -18.58
CA LYS A 232 -1.68 2.32 -17.59
C LYS A 232 -2.60 1.12 -17.78
N VAL A 233 -1.99 -0.03 -17.94
CA VAL A 233 -2.67 -1.34 -18.01
C VAL A 233 -3.09 -1.79 -16.61
N PHE A 234 -2.29 -1.46 -15.57
CA PHE A 234 -2.57 -1.81 -14.19
C PHE A 234 -1.95 -0.81 -13.21
N GLY A 235 -2.76 -0.30 -12.27
CA GLY A 235 -2.32 0.68 -11.29
C GLY A 235 -2.14 2.08 -11.87
N CYS A 236 -1.55 3.00 -11.08
CA CYS A 236 -1.23 4.37 -11.50
C CYS A 236 -0.23 4.99 -10.53
N ASP A 237 0.78 5.69 -11.06
CA ASP A 237 1.84 6.32 -10.24
C ASP A 237 1.88 7.84 -10.37
N ILE A 238 0.99 8.46 -11.15
CA ILE A 238 1.09 9.90 -11.52
C ILE A 238 1.20 10.78 -10.27
N CYS A 239 0.39 10.55 -9.23
CA CYS A 239 0.46 11.33 -8.00
C CYS A 239 1.75 11.11 -7.20
N GLN A 240 2.44 9.96 -7.37
CA GLN A 240 3.76 9.69 -6.78
C GLN A 240 4.88 10.31 -7.62
N GLU A 241 4.80 10.23 -8.95
CA GLU A 241 5.81 10.76 -9.88
C GLU A 241 5.96 12.28 -9.81
N VAL A 242 4.85 13.01 -9.54
CA VAL A 242 4.87 14.48 -9.43
C VAL A 242 5.20 14.99 -8.02
N CYS A 243 5.26 14.10 -7.05
CA CYS A 243 5.51 14.46 -5.66
C CYS A 243 7.00 14.76 -5.45
N HIS A 244 7.33 15.99 -5.02
CA HIS A 244 8.72 16.37 -4.77
C HIS A 244 9.35 15.61 -3.59
N LEU A 245 8.55 15.08 -2.66
CA LEU A 245 9.03 14.23 -1.57
C LEU A 245 9.51 12.86 -2.07
N ASN A 246 9.25 12.53 -3.33
CA ASN A 246 9.80 11.35 -4.01
C ASN A 246 11.09 11.65 -4.81
N ASN A 247 11.54 12.91 -4.83
CA ASN A 247 12.79 13.26 -5.50
C ASN A 247 13.99 12.75 -4.66
N ASN A 248 14.95 12.12 -5.34
CA ASN A 248 16.19 11.65 -4.72
C ASN A 248 16.04 10.64 -3.56
N VAL A 249 14.94 9.88 -3.53
CA VAL A 249 14.74 8.82 -2.54
C VAL A 249 15.78 7.71 -2.69
N LYS A 250 16.12 7.05 -1.60
CA LYS A 250 16.96 5.86 -1.64
C LYS A 250 16.27 4.75 -2.43
N LYS A 251 17.06 3.99 -3.18
CA LYS A 251 16.62 2.80 -3.90
C LYS A 251 17.20 1.57 -3.22
N ILE A 252 16.43 0.48 -3.23
CA ILE A 252 16.90 -0.79 -2.67
C ILE A 252 17.61 -1.63 -3.76
N PRO A 253 18.46 -2.58 -3.35
CA PRO A 253 19.04 -3.56 -4.28
C PRO A 253 17.96 -4.35 -5.02
N GLU A 254 18.27 -4.71 -6.26
CA GLU A 254 17.40 -5.59 -7.05
C GLU A 254 17.52 -7.02 -6.52
N ASN A 255 16.39 -7.59 -6.16
CA ASN A 255 16.29 -8.96 -5.67
C ASN A 255 15.21 -9.76 -6.39
N TYR A 256 14.64 -9.19 -7.46
CA TYR A 256 13.55 -9.77 -8.23
C TYR A 256 13.48 -9.19 -9.64
N ASP A 257 13.02 -9.99 -10.62
CA ASP A 257 12.83 -9.55 -11.98
C ASP A 257 11.77 -8.45 -12.08
N ILE A 258 12.08 -7.37 -12.76
CA ILE A 258 11.19 -6.22 -12.93
C ILE A 258 10.48 -6.30 -14.28
N ILE A 259 9.17 -6.46 -14.26
CA ILE A 259 8.29 -6.34 -15.43
C ILE A 259 7.74 -4.92 -15.49
N ARG A 260 8.13 -4.15 -16.50
CA ARG A 260 7.66 -2.75 -16.66
C ARG A 260 6.44 -2.63 -17.53
N ASN A 261 6.34 -3.51 -18.53
CA ASN A 261 5.29 -3.48 -19.53
C ASN A 261 4.69 -4.86 -19.75
N ILE A 262 3.40 -4.89 -20.03
CA ILE A 262 2.65 -6.06 -20.44
C ILE A 262 1.99 -5.74 -21.79
N PHE A 263 2.18 -6.61 -22.76
CA PHE A 263 1.63 -6.47 -24.11
C PHE A 263 0.65 -7.61 -24.41
N LEU A 264 -0.17 -7.47 -25.46
CA LEU A 264 -1.13 -8.51 -25.86
C LEU A 264 -0.45 -9.86 -26.12
N LYS A 265 0.73 -9.85 -26.76
CA LYS A 265 1.52 -11.06 -27.02
C LYS A 265 1.91 -11.82 -25.75
N ASP A 266 2.09 -11.14 -24.62
CA ASP A 266 2.43 -11.75 -23.33
C ASP A 266 1.24 -12.46 -22.70
N LEU A 267 0.01 -12.11 -23.14
CA LEU A 267 -1.27 -12.61 -22.66
C LEU A 267 -1.92 -13.62 -23.64
N ASP A 268 -1.29 -13.90 -24.79
CA ASP A 268 -1.72 -14.94 -25.75
C ASP A 268 -1.34 -16.33 -25.24
N ILE A 269 -1.86 -16.66 -24.10
CA ILE A 269 -1.64 -17.91 -23.35
C ILE A 269 -2.95 -18.32 -22.66
N SER A 270 -3.09 -19.61 -22.33
CA SER A 270 -4.27 -20.07 -21.57
C SER A 270 -4.35 -19.43 -20.17
N ASN A 271 -5.53 -19.42 -19.57
CA ASN A 271 -5.70 -18.94 -18.19
C ASN A 271 -4.84 -19.71 -17.17
N LYS A 272 -4.63 -21.01 -17.41
CA LYS A 272 -3.77 -21.86 -16.57
C LYS A 272 -2.31 -21.40 -16.68
N GLN A 273 -1.82 -21.20 -17.90
CA GLN A 273 -0.46 -20.70 -18.15
C GLN A 273 -0.26 -19.30 -17.58
N PHE A 274 -1.25 -18.40 -17.74
CA PHE A 274 -1.19 -17.05 -17.15
C PHE A 274 -1.04 -17.08 -15.64
N ARG A 275 -1.87 -17.87 -14.96
CA ARG A 275 -1.80 -18.02 -13.49
C ARG A 275 -0.45 -18.58 -13.05
N SER A 276 0.08 -19.58 -13.76
CA SER A 276 1.39 -20.17 -13.44
C SER A 276 2.53 -19.19 -13.67
N LYS A 277 2.50 -18.44 -14.79
CA LYS A 277 3.58 -17.51 -15.18
C LYS A 277 3.67 -16.28 -14.25
N TYR A 278 2.51 -15.79 -13.77
CA TYR A 278 2.40 -14.54 -13.02
C TYR A 278 1.83 -14.72 -11.61
N ILE A 279 1.96 -15.93 -11.03
CA ILE A 279 1.41 -16.26 -9.70
C ILE A 279 1.93 -15.35 -8.58
N ASP A 280 3.13 -14.85 -8.74
CA ASP A 280 3.88 -14.02 -7.81
C ASP A 280 3.90 -12.53 -8.20
N ARG A 281 2.94 -12.10 -9.02
CA ARG A 281 2.81 -10.72 -9.51
C ARG A 281 1.48 -10.11 -9.06
N ALA A 282 1.53 -8.96 -8.40
CA ALA A 282 0.34 -8.29 -7.90
C ALA A 282 -0.69 -7.96 -8.97
N PHE A 283 -0.27 -7.70 -10.22
CA PHE A 283 -1.20 -7.42 -11.34
C PHE A 283 -2.01 -8.65 -11.81
N SER A 284 -1.65 -9.86 -11.38
CA SER A 284 -2.27 -11.09 -11.90
C SER A 284 -3.59 -11.45 -11.21
N PHE A 285 -3.87 -10.89 -10.02
CA PHE A 285 -4.99 -11.36 -9.18
C PHE A 285 -6.39 -11.11 -9.80
N ARG A 286 -6.53 -10.13 -10.68
CA ARG A 286 -7.79 -9.86 -11.40
C ARG A 286 -7.97 -10.73 -12.65
N GLY A 287 -6.93 -11.43 -13.07
CA GLY A 287 -6.91 -12.25 -14.27
C GLY A 287 -6.56 -11.49 -15.54
N LYS A 288 -6.18 -12.23 -16.61
CA LYS A 288 -5.69 -11.64 -17.85
C LYS A 288 -6.72 -10.81 -18.62
N SER A 289 -8.02 -11.10 -18.50
CA SER A 289 -9.08 -10.40 -19.23
C SER A 289 -9.11 -8.90 -18.93
N VAL A 290 -8.85 -8.53 -17.67
CA VAL A 290 -8.78 -7.11 -17.25
C VAL A 290 -7.60 -6.41 -17.92
N LEU A 291 -6.44 -7.08 -17.98
CA LEU A 291 -5.24 -6.55 -18.65
C LEU A 291 -5.45 -6.40 -20.15
N ILE A 292 -6.02 -7.42 -20.82
CA ILE A 292 -6.34 -7.39 -22.26
C ILE A 292 -7.28 -6.22 -22.56
N ARG A 293 -8.38 -6.08 -21.80
CA ARG A 293 -9.31 -4.96 -21.95
C ARG A 293 -8.60 -3.60 -21.88
N ASN A 294 -7.76 -3.40 -20.86
CA ASN A 294 -7.09 -2.14 -20.66
C ASN A 294 -6.06 -1.85 -21.78
N ILE A 295 -5.34 -2.86 -22.27
CA ILE A 295 -4.45 -2.72 -23.43
C ILE A 295 -5.23 -2.34 -24.67
N SER A 296 -6.37 -3.02 -24.96
CA SER A 296 -7.22 -2.70 -26.10
C SER A 296 -7.77 -1.28 -26.07
N ILE A 297 -8.14 -0.78 -24.87
CA ILE A 297 -8.57 0.61 -24.68
C ILE A 297 -7.43 1.60 -25.01
N ILE A 298 -6.20 1.31 -24.58
CA ILE A 298 -5.04 2.16 -24.84
C ILE A 298 -4.72 2.19 -26.34
N ASN A 299 -4.74 1.04 -27.00
CA ASN A 299 -4.37 0.91 -28.43
C ASN A 299 -5.45 1.48 -29.37
N SER A 300 -6.71 1.59 -28.94
CA SER A 300 -7.79 2.14 -29.77
C SER A 300 -7.62 3.64 -30.14
N GLU A 301 -6.59 4.31 -29.63
CA GLU A 301 -6.23 5.68 -30.06
C GLU A 301 -5.21 5.72 -31.19
N GLU A 302 -4.41 4.65 -31.37
CA GLU A 302 -3.35 4.61 -32.39
C GLU A 302 -3.89 4.30 -33.81
N GLU A 303 -5.17 3.89 -33.92
CA GLU A 303 -5.80 3.57 -35.21
C GLU A 303 -6.53 4.78 -35.84
N VAL A 304 -6.49 5.97 -35.24
CA VAL A 304 -7.25 7.17 -35.69
C VAL A 304 -6.33 8.28 -36.27
N GLU A 305 -5.02 8.07 -36.32
CA GLU A 305 -4.05 8.93 -37.00
C GLU A 305 -3.60 8.26 -38.31
#